data_4e307eb8e658d2621575d2ebae6ceb79
#
_entry.id   4e307eb8e658d2621575d2ebae6ceb79
#
_cell.length_a   1.000
_cell.length_b   1.000
_cell.length_c   1.000
_cell.angle_alpha   90.00
_cell.angle_beta   90.00
_cell.angle_gamma   90.00
#
_symmetry.space_group_name_H-M   'P 1'
#
loop_
_entity.id
_entity.type
_entity.pdbx_description
1 polymer ?
#
loop_
_entity_poly.entity_id
_entity_poly.type
_entity_poly.pdbx_seq_one_letter_code
_entity_poly.pdbx_strand_id
1 'polypeptide(L)'
;AVIGSSLGGFYALHVAGATACRSVLINPAVHPARDLARHIGEQVAWHDPAERFFFHPGYVEELRVLEAGPAAPLTRCLAIIAQGDEVLDWREMTARCAGARIRLLEGGDHALSDFDTHLPEVLAFLGLG
;
A
#
# COMPACT_ATOMS: atom_id res chain seq x y z
N ALA A 1 -14.14 6.32 4.10
CA ALA A 1 -13.35 5.42 3.25
C ALA A 1 -11.92 5.95 3.12
N VAL A 2 -11.00 5.07 2.83
CA VAL A 2 -9.59 5.41 2.61
C VAL A 2 -9.06 4.63 1.41
N ILE A 3 -8.21 5.28 0.62
CA ILE A 3 -7.48 4.66 -0.50
C ILE A 3 -6.00 4.91 -0.27
N GLY A 4 -5.18 3.90 -0.47
CA GLY A 4 -3.74 4.04 -0.37
C GLY A 4 -3.00 3.18 -1.37
N SER A 5 -1.93 3.73 -1.94
CA SER A 5 -1.05 3.06 -2.88
C SER A 5 0.33 2.86 -2.25
N SER A 6 0.94 1.71 -2.46
CA SER A 6 2.29 1.39 -1.99
C SER A 6 2.40 1.56 -0.46
N LEU A 7 3.30 2.40 0.03
CA LEU A 7 3.39 2.74 1.45
C LEU A 7 2.08 3.36 1.98
N GLY A 8 1.41 4.16 1.16
CA GLY A 8 0.06 4.68 1.48
C GLY A 8 -0.96 3.57 1.70
N GLY A 9 -0.84 2.44 1.00
CA GLY A 9 -1.66 1.26 1.23
C GLY A 9 -1.44 0.66 2.61
N PHE A 10 -0.21 0.61 3.07
CA PHE A 10 0.12 0.19 4.42
C PHE A 10 -0.57 1.06 5.48
N TYR A 11 -0.48 2.38 5.33
CA TYR A 11 -1.16 3.31 6.24
C TYR A 11 -2.69 3.25 6.13
N ALA A 12 -3.21 3.09 4.92
CA ALA A 12 -4.66 2.96 4.70
C ALA A 12 -5.22 1.75 5.47
N LEU A 13 -4.49 0.66 5.52
CA LEU A 13 -4.89 -0.52 6.26
C LEU A 13 -4.96 -0.24 7.77
N HIS A 14 -4.03 0.54 8.31
CA HIS A 14 -4.05 0.96 9.71
C HIS A 14 -5.24 1.88 10.01
N VAL A 15 -5.49 2.85 9.14
CA VAL A 15 -6.66 3.75 9.29
C VAL A 15 -7.96 2.96 9.25
N ALA A 16 -8.07 2.01 8.33
CA ALA A 16 -9.25 1.15 8.24
C ALA A 16 -9.44 0.30 9.51
N GLY A 17 -8.34 -0.21 10.08
CA GLY A 17 -8.39 -0.96 11.33
C GLY A 17 -8.86 -0.13 12.51
N ALA A 18 -8.45 1.14 12.57
CA ALA A 18 -8.82 2.05 13.65
C ALA A 18 -10.26 2.58 13.53
N THR A 19 -10.77 2.71 12.31
CA THR A 19 -12.04 3.39 12.04
C THR A 19 -13.14 2.47 11.52
N ALA A 20 -12.82 1.24 11.16
CA ALA A 20 -13.70 0.28 10.50
C ALA A 20 -14.29 0.78 9.17
N CYS A 21 -13.67 1.76 8.53
CA CYS A 21 -14.10 2.27 7.24
C CYS A 21 -13.73 1.31 6.08
N ARG A 22 -14.35 1.50 4.93
CA ARG A 22 -13.95 0.79 3.71
C ARG A 22 -12.57 1.27 3.27
N SER A 23 -11.76 0.34 2.79
CA SER A 23 -10.42 0.64 2.30
C SER A 23 -10.17 0.05 0.92
N VAL A 24 -9.42 0.79 0.10
CA VAL A 24 -8.90 0.31 -1.17
C VAL A 24 -7.38 0.42 -1.13
N LEU A 25 -6.72 -0.70 -1.36
CA LEU A 25 -5.27 -0.80 -1.36
C LEU A 25 -4.80 -1.06 -2.79
N ILE A 26 -3.82 -0.30 -3.24
CA ILE A 26 -3.22 -0.44 -4.57
C ILE A 26 -1.77 -0.82 -4.39
N ASN A 27 -1.41 -2.03 -4.81
CA ASN A 27 -0.05 -2.55 -4.65
C ASN A 27 0.55 -2.19 -3.28
N PRO A 28 -0.09 -2.60 -2.16
CA PRO A 28 0.29 -2.12 -0.84
C PRO A 28 1.64 -2.66 -0.40
N ALA A 29 2.44 -1.80 0.24
CA ALA A 29 3.60 -2.25 0.98
C ALA A 29 3.12 -3.04 2.20
N VAL A 30 3.67 -4.23 2.41
CA VAL A 30 3.25 -5.12 3.51
C VAL A 30 4.37 -5.37 4.51
N HIS A 31 5.62 -5.14 4.11
CA HIS A 31 6.80 -5.19 4.98
C HIS A 31 7.63 -3.91 4.82
N PRO A 32 7.04 -2.72 5.06
CA PRO A 32 7.72 -1.46 4.77
C PRO A 32 8.96 -1.22 5.63
N ALA A 33 9.00 -1.71 6.87
CA ALA A 33 10.18 -1.58 7.73
C ALA A 33 11.38 -2.31 7.11
N ARG A 34 11.19 -3.54 6.65
CA ARG A 34 12.22 -4.32 5.94
C ARG A 34 12.65 -3.63 4.65
N ASP A 35 11.67 -3.24 3.85
CA ASP A 35 11.93 -2.73 2.49
C ASP A 35 12.59 -1.36 2.51
N LEU A 36 12.27 -0.52 3.49
CA LEU A 36 12.79 0.84 3.60
C LEU A 36 14.07 0.95 4.43
N ALA A 37 14.44 -0.09 5.18
CA ALA A 37 15.65 -0.06 6.00
C ALA A 37 16.92 0.25 5.19
N ARG A 38 16.98 -0.19 3.93
CA ARG A 38 18.10 0.08 3.00
C ARG A 38 18.18 1.54 2.55
N HIS A 39 17.17 2.35 2.80
CA HIS A 39 17.11 3.75 2.40
C HIS A 39 17.44 4.71 3.54
N ILE A 40 17.85 4.20 4.70
CA ILE A 40 18.29 5.05 5.81
C ILE A 40 19.47 5.90 5.35
N GLY A 41 19.43 7.19 5.64
CA GLY A 41 20.44 8.15 5.29
C GLY A 41 19.92 9.26 4.38
N GLU A 42 20.84 9.94 3.71
CA GLU A 42 20.48 11.02 2.80
C GLU A 42 19.84 10.48 1.53
N GLN A 43 18.68 11.04 1.17
CA GLN A 43 17.90 10.68 0.00
C GLN A 43 17.62 11.91 -0.86
N VAL A 44 17.33 11.67 -2.13
CA VAL A 44 16.94 12.70 -3.08
C VAL A 44 15.46 12.48 -3.43
N ALA A 45 14.67 13.55 -3.44
CA ALA A 45 13.26 13.47 -3.82
C ALA A 45 13.14 13.05 -5.29
N TRP A 46 12.26 12.09 -5.57
CA TRP A 46 12.10 11.55 -6.93
C TRP A 46 11.56 12.59 -7.92
N HIS A 47 10.79 13.56 -7.43
CA HIS A 47 10.17 14.61 -8.24
C HIS A 47 11.07 15.83 -8.42
N ASP A 48 12.11 15.99 -7.61
CA ASP A 48 13.06 17.10 -7.68
C ASP A 48 14.46 16.64 -7.22
N PRO A 49 15.41 16.42 -8.16
CA PRO A 49 16.76 15.97 -7.80
C PRO A 49 17.56 16.97 -6.94
N ALA A 50 17.13 18.25 -6.86
CA ALA A 50 17.73 19.25 -6.01
C ALA A 50 17.22 19.19 -4.57
N GLU A 51 16.08 18.58 -4.34
CA GLU A 51 15.52 18.40 -3.01
C GLU A 51 16.10 17.15 -2.35
N ARG A 52 16.75 17.34 -1.19
CA ARG A 52 17.34 16.26 -0.39
C ARG A 52 16.67 16.20 0.98
N PHE A 53 16.58 14.99 1.52
CA PHE A 53 16.09 14.76 2.88
C PHE A 53 16.86 13.62 3.54
N PHE A 54 16.86 13.59 4.86
CA PHE A 54 17.46 12.51 5.63
C PHE A 54 16.40 11.52 6.08
N PHE A 55 16.53 10.25 5.66
CA PHE A 55 15.64 9.18 6.10
C PHE A 55 16.18 8.59 7.40
N HIS A 56 15.51 8.87 8.50
CA HIS A 56 15.97 8.48 9.83
C HIS A 56 15.71 7.01 10.14
N PRO A 57 16.63 6.34 10.88
CA PRO A 57 16.38 5.00 11.40
C PRO A 57 15.11 4.89 12.24
N GLY A 58 14.75 5.97 12.94
CA GLY A 58 13.51 6.06 13.72
C GLY A 58 12.26 5.87 12.89
N TYR A 59 12.24 6.29 11.63
CA TYR A 59 11.10 6.07 10.73
C TYR A 59 10.87 4.59 10.46
N VAL A 60 11.95 3.82 10.30
CA VAL A 60 11.87 2.36 10.12
C VAL A 60 11.32 1.70 11.37
N GLU A 61 11.74 2.17 12.55
CA GLU A 61 11.23 1.64 13.82
C GLU A 61 9.74 1.94 14.03
N GLU A 62 9.29 3.14 13.65
CA GLU A 62 7.87 3.49 13.67
C GLU A 62 7.05 2.55 12.77
N LEU A 63 7.55 2.23 11.59
CA LEU A 63 6.91 1.27 10.69
C LEU A 63 6.87 -0.13 11.30
N ARG A 64 7.95 -0.55 11.95
CA ARG A 64 8.04 -1.87 12.60
C ARG A 64 7.02 -2.00 13.73
N VAL A 65 6.83 -0.94 14.51
CA VAL A 65 5.81 -0.91 15.58
C VAL A 65 4.40 -1.03 14.97
N LEU A 66 4.13 -0.32 13.88
CA LEU A 66 2.84 -0.42 13.19
C LEU A 66 2.59 -1.81 12.59
N GLU A 67 3.61 -2.44 12.01
CA GLU A 67 3.51 -3.81 11.50
C GLU A 67 3.17 -4.84 12.59
N ALA A 68 3.70 -4.65 13.78
CA ALA A 68 3.48 -5.53 14.93
C ALA A 68 2.11 -5.34 15.59
N GLY A 69 1.38 -4.28 15.22
CA GLY A 69 0.06 -3.99 15.75
C GLY A 69 -1.00 -5.01 15.30
N PRO A 70 -2.20 -4.93 15.88
CA PRO A 70 -3.28 -5.85 15.53
C PRO A 70 -3.68 -5.71 14.06
N ALA A 71 -3.95 -6.86 13.41
CA ALA A 71 -4.39 -6.88 12.03
C ALA A 71 -5.79 -6.27 11.89
N ALA A 72 -5.96 -5.42 10.87
CA ALA A 72 -7.26 -4.86 10.54
C ALA A 72 -8.19 -5.94 9.96
N PRO A 73 -9.49 -5.88 10.20
CA PRO A 73 -10.46 -6.71 9.49
C PRO A 73 -10.43 -6.39 7.99
N LEU A 74 -10.35 -7.43 7.16
CA LEU A 74 -10.23 -7.28 5.70
C LEU A 74 -11.57 -7.41 4.97
N THR A 75 -12.67 -7.64 5.68
CA THR A 75 -14.00 -7.83 5.10
C THR A 75 -14.53 -6.60 4.35
N ARG A 76 -14.00 -5.43 4.64
CA ARG A 76 -14.36 -4.16 3.99
C ARG A 76 -13.18 -3.58 3.22
N CYS A 77 -12.34 -4.44 2.69
CA CYS A 77 -11.13 -4.07 1.95
C CYS A 77 -11.17 -4.63 0.54
N LEU A 78 -10.85 -3.79 -0.44
CA LEU A 78 -10.55 -4.16 -1.81
C LEU A 78 -9.06 -3.94 -2.04
N ALA A 79 -8.33 -4.98 -2.43
CA ALA A 79 -6.93 -4.89 -2.80
C ALA A 79 -6.77 -5.13 -4.30
N ILE A 80 -6.20 -4.15 -5.00
CA ILE A 80 -5.83 -4.25 -6.41
C ILE A 80 -4.33 -4.52 -6.46
N ILE A 81 -3.96 -5.67 -6.95
CA ILE A 81 -2.57 -6.17 -6.90
C ILE A 81 -2.13 -6.56 -8.30
N ALA A 82 -1.03 -5.97 -8.77
CA ALA A 82 -0.46 -6.25 -10.08
C ALA A 82 0.70 -7.25 -9.97
N GLN A 83 0.62 -8.36 -10.70
CA GLN A 83 1.73 -9.32 -10.78
C GLN A 83 2.93 -8.73 -11.51
N GLY A 84 2.74 -7.70 -12.33
CA GLY A 84 3.78 -6.95 -13.00
C GLY A 84 4.46 -5.88 -12.15
N ASP A 85 4.16 -5.77 -10.87
CA ASP A 85 4.80 -4.83 -9.97
C ASP A 85 6.33 -5.09 -9.92
N GLU A 86 7.11 -4.09 -10.33
CA GLU A 86 8.57 -4.16 -10.43
C GLU A 86 9.29 -3.75 -9.14
N VAL A 87 8.52 -3.32 -8.13
CA VAL A 87 9.05 -2.81 -6.84
C VAL A 87 8.77 -3.78 -5.71
N LEU A 88 7.53 -4.28 -5.59
CA LEU A 88 7.07 -5.13 -4.50
C LEU A 88 6.62 -6.50 -5.01
N ASP A 89 6.85 -7.54 -4.21
CA ASP A 89 6.41 -8.89 -4.54
C ASP A 89 4.90 -9.05 -4.33
N TRP A 90 4.16 -9.28 -5.39
CA TRP A 90 2.72 -9.47 -5.35
C TRP A 90 2.28 -10.66 -4.49
N ARG A 91 3.15 -11.67 -4.32
CA ARG A 91 2.84 -12.83 -3.50
C ARG A 91 2.76 -12.47 -2.01
N GLU A 92 3.62 -11.56 -1.57
CA GLU A 92 3.57 -11.01 -0.21
C GLU A 92 2.31 -10.19 0.00
N MET A 93 1.92 -9.39 -1.01
CA MET A 93 0.69 -8.59 -0.96
C MET A 93 -0.55 -9.48 -0.85
N THR A 94 -0.65 -10.52 -1.68
CA THR A 94 -1.80 -11.44 -1.64
C THR A 94 -1.89 -12.21 -0.34
N ALA A 95 -0.75 -12.62 0.21
CA ALA A 95 -0.72 -13.30 1.51
C ALA A 95 -1.21 -12.39 2.64
N ARG A 96 -0.77 -11.13 2.65
CA ARG A 96 -1.18 -10.15 3.68
C ARG A 96 -2.64 -9.75 3.54
N CYS A 97 -3.14 -9.67 2.32
CA CYS A 97 -4.52 -9.27 2.03
C CYS A 97 -5.50 -10.46 1.97
N ALA A 98 -5.08 -11.65 2.40
CA ALA A 98 -5.98 -12.80 2.46
C ALA A 98 -7.20 -12.49 3.34
N GLY A 99 -8.41 -12.70 2.80
CA GLY A 99 -9.66 -12.30 3.43
C GLY A 99 -10.27 -11.02 2.88
N ALA A 100 -9.50 -10.20 2.18
CA ALA A 100 -10.00 -9.06 1.42
C ALA A 100 -10.57 -9.52 0.07
N ARG A 101 -11.34 -8.64 -0.57
CA ARG A 101 -11.65 -8.78 -1.99
C ARG A 101 -10.40 -8.43 -2.79
N ILE A 102 -9.82 -9.40 -3.49
CA ILE A 102 -8.58 -9.19 -4.25
C ILE A 102 -8.90 -9.17 -5.75
N ARG A 103 -8.45 -8.11 -6.41
CA ARG A 103 -8.36 -8.02 -7.85
C ARG A 103 -6.89 -8.24 -8.22
N LEU A 104 -6.55 -9.44 -8.64
CA LEU A 104 -5.21 -9.80 -9.08
C LEU A 104 -5.09 -9.60 -10.58
N LEU A 105 -4.17 -8.73 -11.00
CA LEU A 105 -3.90 -8.41 -12.40
C LEU A 105 -2.70 -9.20 -12.89
N GLU A 106 -2.80 -9.81 -14.09
CA GLU A 106 -1.69 -10.60 -14.65
C GLU A 106 -0.49 -9.74 -15.05
N GLY A 107 -0.72 -8.51 -15.42
CA GLY A 107 0.33 -7.54 -15.80
C GLY A 107 0.32 -6.35 -14.88
N GLY A 108 0.43 -5.18 -15.48
CA GLY A 108 0.44 -3.92 -14.76
C GLY A 108 1.82 -3.54 -14.25
N ASP A 109 1.85 -2.53 -13.41
CA ASP A 109 3.06 -2.00 -12.82
C ASP A 109 2.81 -1.54 -11.39
N HIS A 110 3.87 -1.13 -10.68
CA HIS A 110 3.75 -0.69 -9.29
C HIS A 110 2.84 0.54 -9.13
N ALA A 111 2.94 1.49 -10.05
CA ALA A 111 2.14 2.71 -10.01
C ALA A 111 0.67 2.49 -10.37
N LEU A 112 0.32 1.31 -10.90
CA LEU A 112 -0.99 1.03 -11.49
C LEU A 112 -1.34 2.11 -12.52
N SER A 113 -0.50 2.24 -13.55
CA SER A 113 -0.59 3.30 -14.56
C SER A 113 -1.91 3.31 -15.34
N ASP A 114 -2.62 2.19 -15.35
CA ASP A 114 -3.95 2.04 -15.95
C ASP A 114 -5.09 2.20 -14.93
N PHE A 115 -4.86 2.93 -13.84
CA PHE A 115 -5.83 3.11 -12.76
C PHE A 115 -7.22 3.52 -13.24
N ASP A 116 -7.29 4.35 -14.29
CA ASP A 116 -8.58 4.79 -14.84
C ASP A 116 -9.47 3.61 -15.26
N THR A 117 -8.88 2.52 -15.71
CA THR A 117 -9.59 1.28 -16.02
C THR A 117 -10.26 0.66 -14.80
N HIS A 118 -9.66 0.82 -13.63
CA HIS A 118 -10.12 0.22 -12.38
C HIS A 118 -10.98 1.17 -11.55
N LEU A 119 -10.99 2.44 -11.89
CA LEU A 119 -11.73 3.47 -11.14
C LEU A 119 -13.22 3.14 -10.94
N PRO A 120 -13.96 2.65 -11.96
CA PRO A 120 -15.36 2.29 -11.75
C PRO A 120 -15.57 1.23 -10.67
N GLU A 121 -14.72 0.21 -10.60
CA GLU A 121 -14.79 -0.82 -9.55
C GLU A 121 -14.49 -0.23 -8.17
N VAL A 122 -13.49 0.65 -8.09
CA VAL A 122 -13.14 1.35 -6.84
C VAL A 122 -14.30 2.18 -6.33
N LEU A 123 -14.90 2.98 -7.20
CA LEU A 123 -16.03 3.84 -6.83
C LEU A 123 -17.24 3.00 -6.39
N ALA A 124 -17.56 1.94 -7.12
CA ALA A 124 -18.65 1.02 -6.75
C ALA A 124 -18.40 0.39 -5.38
N PHE A 125 -17.17 -0.08 -5.13
CA PHE A 125 -16.80 -0.67 -3.85
C PHE A 125 -16.93 0.34 -2.69
N LEU A 126 -16.57 1.58 -2.92
CA LEU A 126 -16.67 2.65 -1.93
C LEU A 126 -18.10 3.19 -1.75
N GLY A 127 -19.01 2.83 -2.64
CA GLY A 127 -20.37 3.34 -2.64
C GLY A 127 -20.48 4.77 -3.19
N LEU A 128 -19.57 5.17 -4.06
CA LEU A 128 -19.49 6.52 -4.62
C LEU A 128 -19.87 6.58 -6.11
N GLY A 129 -20.12 5.46 -6.73
CA GLY A 129 -20.41 5.41 -8.17
C GLY A 129 -21.70 4.81 -8.54
#